data_65a5c94a8608927443a8da55d3538f11
#
_entry.id   65a5c94a8608927443a8da55d3538f11
#
_cell.length_a   1.000
_cell.length_b   1.000
_cell.length_c   1.000
_cell.angle_alpha   90.00
_cell.angle_beta   90.00
_cell.angle_gamma   90.00
#
_symmetry.space_group_name_H-M   'P 1'
#
loop_
_entity.id
_entity.type
_entity.pdbx_description
1 polymer ?
#
loop_
_entity_poly.entity_id
_entity_poly.type
_entity_poly.pdbx_seq_one_letter_code
_entity_poly.pdbx_strand_id
1 'polypeptide(L)'
;MNGAPSSGTLIAILPCNDLDASERFYNRLGFVRRVEAGDPDYRILSNSAGGHLHLARAENGWLVPGRNPCALYLYLEDVDGLAAALQDLRSGRREPENKPWGMYEFAIPDPDQTLVRVGWPSRLRQAR
;
A
#
# COMPACT_ATOMS: atom_id res chain seq x y z
N MET A 1 18.32 9.51 -10.74
CA MET A 1 17.04 10.02 -10.21
C MET A 1 16.99 9.76 -8.72
N ASN A 2 16.66 10.75 -7.96
CA ASN A 2 16.72 10.69 -6.50
C ASN A 2 15.36 10.41 -5.84
N GLY A 3 14.36 10.03 -6.63
CA GLY A 3 13.05 9.73 -6.10
C GLY A 3 12.16 10.93 -5.87
N ALA A 4 12.58 12.12 -6.31
CA ALA A 4 11.75 13.31 -6.16
C ALA A 4 10.50 13.17 -7.02
N PRO A 5 9.33 13.60 -6.52
CA PRO A 5 8.11 13.54 -7.30
C PRO A 5 8.07 14.63 -8.36
N SER A 6 7.25 14.41 -9.39
CA SER A 6 6.97 15.44 -10.37
C SER A 6 6.03 16.49 -9.76
N SER A 7 6.13 17.72 -10.29
CA SER A 7 5.20 18.76 -9.86
C SER A 7 3.76 18.31 -10.14
N GLY A 8 2.90 18.47 -9.16
CA GLY A 8 1.49 18.07 -9.26
C GLY A 8 1.20 16.66 -8.77
N THR A 9 2.22 15.92 -8.35
CA THR A 9 2.00 14.59 -7.78
C THR A 9 1.26 14.70 -6.45
N LEU A 10 0.20 13.93 -6.31
CA LEU A 10 -0.58 13.87 -5.09
C LEU A 10 -0.13 12.66 -4.28
N ILE A 11 0.16 12.85 -3.00
CA ILE A 11 0.70 11.79 -2.15
C ILE A 11 -0.17 11.66 -0.91
N ALA A 12 -0.55 10.42 -0.59
CA ALA A 12 -1.26 10.15 0.65
C ALA A 12 -0.29 10.17 1.83
N ILE A 13 -0.75 10.71 2.95
CA ILE A 13 -0.02 10.64 4.22
C ILE A 13 -0.85 9.77 5.14
N LEU A 14 -0.33 8.59 5.50
CA LEU A 14 -1.04 7.65 6.35
C LEU A 14 -0.60 7.79 7.80
N PRO A 15 -1.56 7.93 8.72
CA PRO A 15 -1.23 7.84 10.14
C PRO A 15 -0.91 6.39 10.50
N CYS A 16 0.07 6.20 11.39
CA CYS A 16 0.53 4.87 11.78
C CYS A 16 0.76 4.86 13.29
N ASN A 17 0.25 3.84 13.96
CA ASN A 17 0.54 3.66 15.39
C ASN A 17 1.97 3.18 15.63
N ASP A 18 2.49 2.37 14.72
CA ASP A 18 3.85 1.84 14.78
C ASP A 18 4.51 2.03 13.41
N LEU A 19 5.32 3.08 13.30
CA LEU A 19 5.95 3.42 12.01
C LEU A 19 6.83 2.29 11.48
N ASP A 20 7.56 1.61 12.37
CA ASP A 20 8.45 0.54 11.90
C ASP A 20 7.65 -0.63 11.34
N ALA A 21 6.57 -1.01 12.01
CA ALA A 21 5.71 -2.09 11.52
C ALA A 21 5.07 -1.72 10.18
N SER A 22 4.59 -0.48 10.07
CA SER A 22 3.97 -0.03 8.83
C SER A 22 4.98 0.05 7.69
N GLU A 23 6.19 0.53 7.98
CA GLU A 23 7.23 0.59 6.95
C GLU A 23 7.59 -0.81 6.46
N ARG A 24 7.73 -1.77 7.37
CA ARG A 24 8.01 -3.17 6.97
C ARG A 24 6.91 -3.72 6.06
N PHE A 25 5.65 -3.40 6.39
CA PHE A 25 4.53 -3.82 5.56
C PHE A 25 4.64 -3.25 4.15
N TYR A 26 4.82 -1.93 4.04
CA TYR A 26 4.85 -1.28 2.73
C TYR A 26 6.14 -1.59 1.96
N ASN A 27 7.24 -1.92 2.65
CA ASN A 27 8.43 -2.43 1.97
C ASN A 27 8.12 -3.69 1.18
N ARG A 28 7.24 -4.53 1.69
CA ARG A 28 6.86 -5.76 0.99
C ARG A 28 6.02 -5.49 -0.26
N LEU A 29 5.42 -4.30 -0.35
CA LEU A 29 4.69 -3.87 -1.54
C LEU A 29 5.58 -3.09 -2.52
N GLY A 30 6.86 -2.94 -2.20
CA GLY A 30 7.80 -2.25 -3.04
C GLY A 30 8.04 -0.79 -2.71
N PHE A 31 7.43 -0.29 -1.64
CA PHE A 31 7.61 1.09 -1.21
C PHE A 31 8.70 1.16 -0.15
N VAL A 32 9.81 1.83 -0.47
CA VAL A 32 10.97 1.87 0.40
C VAL A 32 11.42 3.31 0.58
N ARG A 33 12.19 3.57 1.65
CA ARG A 33 12.77 4.89 1.86
C ARG A 33 13.94 5.10 0.89
N ARG A 34 13.89 6.21 0.15
CA ARG A 34 14.99 6.67 -0.68
C ARG A 34 15.44 8.06 -0.28
N VAL A 35 14.65 8.73 0.56
CA VAL A 35 14.90 10.08 1.06
C VAL A 35 14.54 10.07 2.54
N GLU A 36 15.39 10.68 3.37
CA GLU A 36 15.10 10.81 4.79
C GLU A 36 14.28 12.08 5.03
N ALA A 37 13.30 11.98 5.93
CA ALA A 37 12.40 13.09 6.20
C ALA A 37 12.99 14.13 7.12
N GLY A 38 14.01 13.76 7.88
CA GLY A 38 14.55 14.67 8.88
C GLY A 38 13.72 14.75 10.16
N ASP A 39 12.70 13.93 10.27
CA ASP A 39 11.80 13.85 11.42
C ASP A 39 11.62 12.38 11.73
N PRO A 40 11.94 11.91 12.96
CA PRO A 40 11.82 10.48 13.28
C PRO A 40 10.39 9.96 13.22
N ASP A 41 9.39 10.84 13.27
CA ASP A 41 7.99 10.45 13.23
C ASP A 41 7.38 10.53 11.83
N TYR A 42 8.20 10.62 10.81
CA TYR A 42 7.75 10.73 9.43
C TYR A 42 8.63 9.89 8.51
N ARG A 43 8.01 9.20 7.57
CA ARG A 43 8.74 8.36 6.61
C ARG A 43 8.27 8.67 5.20
N ILE A 44 9.22 8.83 4.28
CA ILE A 44 8.95 9.13 2.87
C ILE A 44 9.30 7.90 2.08
N LEU A 45 8.28 7.23 1.51
CA LEU A 45 8.48 5.99 0.77
C LEU A 45 8.12 6.19 -0.69
N SER A 46 8.79 5.44 -1.56
CA SER A 46 8.46 5.43 -2.98
C SER A 46 8.78 4.07 -3.59
N ASN A 47 8.13 3.77 -4.71
CA ASN A 47 8.44 2.55 -5.44
C ASN A 47 9.13 2.89 -6.77
N SER A 48 9.57 1.86 -7.49
CA SER A 48 10.32 2.07 -8.73
C SER A 48 9.44 2.53 -9.90
N ALA A 49 8.13 2.46 -9.73
CA ALA A 49 7.17 2.84 -10.78
C ALA A 49 6.68 4.28 -10.64
N GLY A 50 7.25 5.04 -9.71
CA GLY A 50 6.87 6.44 -9.52
C GLY A 50 5.77 6.66 -8.48
N GLY A 51 5.37 5.62 -7.76
CA GLY A 51 4.41 5.76 -6.67
C GLY A 51 5.08 6.30 -5.41
N HIS A 52 4.33 7.04 -4.64
CA HIS A 52 4.82 7.67 -3.41
C HIS A 52 3.82 7.46 -2.29
N LEU A 53 4.33 7.34 -1.07
CA LEU A 53 3.51 7.18 0.12
C LEU A 53 4.29 7.73 1.32
N HIS A 54 3.63 8.57 2.12
CA HIS A 54 4.24 9.04 3.35
C HIS A 54 3.56 8.39 4.55
N LEU A 55 4.35 8.09 5.56
CA LEU A 55 3.85 7.56 6.83
C LEU A 55 4.16 8.58 7.91
N ALA A 56 3.19 8.84 8.77
CA ALA A 56 3.35 9.77 9.88
C ALA A 56 2.81 9.12 11.15
N ARG A 57 3.47 9.40 12.28
CA ARG A 57 2.99 8.85 13.55
C ARG A 57 1.61 9.40 13.87
N ALA A 58 0.66 8.52 14.19
CA ALA A 58 -0.68 8.92 14.55
C ALA A 58 -0.69 9.52 15.96
N GLU A 59 -1.60 10.46 16.18
CA GLU A 59 -1.92 10.90 17.53
C GLU A 59 -2.72 9.82 18.24
N ASN A 60 -2.62 9.78 19.56
CA ASN A 60 -3.38 8.81 20.34
C ASN A 60 -4.88 8.95 20.06
N GLY A 61 -5.52 7.83 19.77
CA GLY A 61 -6.94 7.80 19.54
C GLY A 61 -7.38 8.04 18.10
N TRP A 62 -6.46 8.40 17.20
CA TRP A 62 -6.81 8.55 15.79
C TRP A 62 -7.17 7.23 15.13
N LEU A 63 -6.40 6.17 15.45
CA LEU A 63 -6.57 4.87 14.80
C LEU A 63 -7.10 3.88 15.83
N VAL A 64 -8.40 3.66 15.76
CA VAL A 64 -9.10 2.72 16.65
C VAL A 64 -9.40 1.46 15.86
N PRO A 65 -9.06 0.27 16.37
CA PRO A 65 -9.32 -0.97 15.65
C PRO A 65 -10.78 -1.07 15.20
N GLY A 66 -10.97 -1.44 13.92
CA GLY A 66 -12.30 -1.55 13.34
C GLY A 66 -12.92 -0.24 12.89
N ARG A 67 -12.23 0.88 13.07
CA ARG A 67 -12.79 2.20 12.74
C ARG A 67 -11.91 3.02 11.81
N ASN A 68 -10.90 2.42 11.22
CA ASN A 68 -10.02 3.12 10.29
C ASN A 68 -10.67 3.14 8.90
N PRO A 69 -11.07 4.32 8.41
CA PRO A 69 -11.72 4.42 7.10
C PRO A 69 -10.74 4.53 5.94
N CYS A 70 -9.45 4.59 6.20
CA CYS A 70 -8.47 4.83 5.15
C CYS A 70 -8.31 3.62 4.26
N ALA A 71 -8.09 3.87 2.97
CA ALA A 71 -7.86 2.82 1.99
C ALA A 71 -6.89 3.33 0.93
N LEU A 72 -6.16 2.41 0.35
CA LEU A 72 -5.23 2.69 -0.75
C LEU A 72 -5.51 1.72 -1.87
N TYR A 73 -5.22 2.14 -3.09
CA TYR A 73 -5.28 1.25 -4.25
C TYR A 73 -3.93 1.27 -4.95
N LEU A 74 -3.33 0.10 -5.09
CA LEU A 74 -2.07 -0.08 -5.81
C LEU A 74 -2.37 -0.79 -7.14
N TYR A 75 -2.10 -0.11 -8.24
CA TYR A 75 -2.17 -0.73 -9.55
C TYR A 75 -0.90 -1.52 -9.78
N LEU A 76 -1.05 -2.80 -10.05
CA LEU A 76 0.09 -3.68 -10.27
C LEU A 76 -0.31 -4.75 -11.27
N GLU A 77 0.47 -4.87 -12.34
CA GLU A 77 0.12 -5.81 -13.39
C GLU A 77 0.18 -7.26 -12.92
N ASP A 78 1.22 -7.61 -12.17
CA ASP A 78 1.38 -8.98 -11.67
C ASP A 78 0.70 -9.13 -10.30
N VAL A 79 -0.63 -9.06 -10.31
CA VAL A 79 -1.43 -9.23 -9.10
C VAL A 79 -1.18 -10.59 -8.46
N ASP A 80 -1.15 -11.64 -9.27
CA ASP A 80 -0.97 -13.01 -8.75
C ASP A 80 0.38 -13.20 -8.07
N GLY A 81 1.44 -12.61 -8.64
CA GLY A 81 2.76 -12.74 -8.05
C GLY A 81 2.84 -12.09 -6.67
N LEU A 82 2.28 -10.88 -6.54
CA LEU A 82 2.29 -10.22 -5.25
C LEU A 82 1.38 -10.95 -4.26
N ALA A 83 0.22 -11.41 -4.70
CA ALA A 83 -0.68 -12.16 -3.83
C ALA A 83 0.02 -13.40 -3.25
N ALA A 84 0.76 -14.12 -4.08
CA ALA A 84 1.52 -15.29 -3.63
C ALA A 84 2.61 -14.89 -2.64
N ALA A 85 3.32 -13.80 -2.91
CA ALA A 85 4.39 -13.32 -2.04
C ALA A 85 3.87 -12.88 -0.66
N LEU A 86 2.61 -12.42 -0.61
CA LEU A 86 2.00 -11.95 0.63
C LEU A 86 1.07 -12.99 1.26
N GLN A 87 1.22 -14.26 0.91
CA GLN A 87 0.29 -15.28 1.35
C GLN A 87 0.19 -15.36 2.87
N ASP A 88 1.29 -15.13 3.57
CA ASP A 88 1.30 -15.11 5.04
C ASP A 88 0.41 -14.00 5.60
N LEU A 89 0.33 -12.85 4.90
CA LEU A 89 -0.51 -11.74 5.32
C LEU A 89 -1.95 -11.92 4.88
N ARG A 90 -2.20 -12.78 3.90
CA ARG A 90 -3.54 -13.06 3.39
C ARG A 90 -4.19 -14.26 4.06
N SER A 91 -3.58 -14.81 5.11
CA SER A 91 -4.09 -15.99 5.77
C SER A 91 -5.58 -15.86 6.03
N GLY A 92 -6.37 -16.81 5.52
CA GLY A 92 -7.81 -16.77 5.62
C GLY A 92 -8.50 -15.80 4.66
N ARG A 93 -7.76 -15.09 3.83
CA ARG A 93 -8.32 -14.16 2.85
C ARG A 93 -8.54 -14.86 1.52
N ARG A 94 -9.42 -14.26 0.71
CA ARG A 94 -9.68 -14.79 -0.61
C ARG A 94 -8.53 -14.60 -1.56
N GLU A 95 -8.43 -15.47 -2.54
CA GLU A 95 -7.53 -15.29 -3.66
C GLU A 95 -7.97 -14.09 -4.50
N PRO A 96 -7.05 -13.53 -5.31
CA PRO A 96 -7.46 -12.47 -6.24
C PRO A 96 -8.59 -12.93 -7.15
N GLU A 97 -9.52 -12.04 -7.44
CA GLU A 97 -10.66 -12.38 -8.28
C GLU A 97 -11.11 -11.17 -9.08
N ASN A 98 -11.82 -11.42 -10.17
CA ASN A 98 -12.44 -10.37 -10.96
C ASN A 98 -13.63 -9.81 -10.21
N LYS A 99 -13.68 -8.49 -10.13
CA LYS A 99 -14.75 -7.79 -9.44
C LYS A 99 -15.72 -7.15 -10.45
N PRO A 100 -16.98 -6.93 -10.05
CA PRO A 100 -17.95 -6.32 -10.96
C PRO A 100 -17.55 -4.96 -11.50
N TRP A 101 -16.65 -4.26 -10.81
CA TRP A 101 -16.20 -2.94 -11.26
C TRP A 101 -15.01 -3.01 -12.20
N GLY A 102 -14.69 -4.17 -12.75
CA GLY A 102 -13.71 -4.29 -13.82
C GLY A 102 -12.28 -4.50 -13.39
N MET A 103 -12.05 -4.83 -12.13
CA MET A 103 -10.70 -5.00 -11.60
C MET A 103 -10.49 -6.45 -11.17
N TYR A 104 -9.31 -6.97 -11.45
CA TYR A 104 -8.83 -8.22 -10.87
C TYR A 104 -7.98 -7.85 -9.67
N GLU A 105 -8.42 -8.19 -8.47
CA GLU A 105 -7.79 -7.62 -7.28
C GLU A 105 -7.91 -8.51 -6.06
N PHE A 106 -7.07 -8.23 -5.09
CA PHE A 106 -7.21 -8.71 -3.74
C PHE A 106 -7.01 -7.54 -2.78
N ALA A 107 -7.35 -7.74 -1.51
CA ALA A 107 -7.21 -6.71 -0.49
C ALA A 107 -6.60 -7.31 0.76
N ILE A 108 -5.73 -6.55 1.41
CA ILE A 108 -5.15 -6.92 2.71
C ILE A 108 -5.16 -5.69 3.60
N PRO A 109 -5.34 -5.84 4.93
CA PRO A 109 -5.17 -4.72 5.84
C PRO A 109 -3.70 -4.52 6.17
N ASP A 110 -3.30 -3.25 6.35
CA ASP A 110 -1.99 -2.97 6.89
C ASP A 110 -2.03 -3.11 8.42
N PRO A 111 -0.93 -2.85 9.14
CA PRO A 111 -0.92 -3.02 10.60
C PRO A 111 -1.97 -2.21 11.35
N ASP A 112 -2.43 -1.10 10.78
CA ASP A 112 -3.45 -0.25 11.39
C ASP A 112 -4.83 -0.46 10.78
N GLN A 113 -4.98 -1.52 9.96
CA GLN A 113 -6.24 -1.84 9.28
C GLN A 113 -6.62 -0.85 8.19
N THR A 114 -5.66 -0.06 7.69
CA THR A 114 -5.87 0.62 6.41
C THR A 114 -6.00 -0.46 5.35
N LEU A 115 -7.08 -0.43 4.59
CA LEU A 115 -7.31 -1.45 3.59
C LEU A 115 -6.50 -1.15 2.34
N VAL A 116 -5.64 -2.07 1.96
CA VAL A 116 -4.84 -1.93 0.75
C VAL A 116 -5.38 -2.89 -0.30
N ARG A 117 -5.87 -2.33 -1.40
CA ARG A 117 -6.30 -3.12 -2.55
C ARG A 117 -5.18 -3.13 -3.57
N VAL A 118 -4.93 -4.29 -4.14
CA VAL A 118 -3.93 -4.46 -5.21
C VAL A 118 -4.65 -5.04 -6.40
N GLY A 119 -4.57 -4.37 -7.54
CA GLY A 119 -5.32 -4.83 -8.69
C GLY A 119 -4.82 -4.30 -10.01
N TRP A 120 -5.41 -4.84 -11.07
CA TRP A 120 -5.15 -4.48 -12.44
C TRP A 120 -6.45 -4.61 -13.23
N PRO A 121 -6.73 -3.72 -14.17
CA PRO A 121 -7.99 -3.83 -14.91
C PRO A 121 -8.12 -5.19 -15.58
N SER A 122 -9.26 -5.83 -15.36
CA SER A 122 -9.50 -7.18 -15.91
C SER A 122 -9.36 -7.20 -17.43
N ARG A 123 -9.81 -6.14 -18.11
CA ARG A 123 -9.74 -6.06 -19.56
C ARG A 123 -8.32 -6.01 -20.11
N LEU A 124 -7.36 -5.62 -19.29
CA LEU A 124 -5.95 -5.52 -19.69
C LEU A 124 -5.16 -6.77 -19.32
N ARG A 125 -5.79 -7.73 -18.65
CA ARG A 125 -5.14 -9.00 -18.34
C ARG A 125 -5.28 -9.89 -19.56
N GLN A 126 -4.21 -10.03 -20.27
CA GLN A 126 -4.20 -10.93 -21.41
C GLN A 126 -4.44 -12.36 -20.95
N ALA A 127 -4.98 -13.18 -21.82
CA ALA A 127 -5.10 -14.60 -21.54
C ALA A 127 -3.71 -15.14 -21.22
N ARG A 128 -3.59 -15.80 -20.10
CA ARG A 128 -2.31 -16.30 -19.63
C ARG A 128 -2.33 -17.81 -19.58
#